data_5c11e295774fb3c497188afb89944563
#
_entry.id   5c11e295774fb3c497188afb89944563
#
_cell.length_a   1.000
_cell.length_b   1.000
_cell.length_c   1.000
_cell.angle_alpha   90.00
_cell.angle_beta   90.00
_cell.angle_gamma   90.00
#
_symmetry.space_group_name_H-M   'P 1'
#
loop_
_entity.id
_entity.type
_entity.pdbx_description
1 polymer ?
#
loop_
_entity_poly.entity_id
_entity_poly.type
_entity_poly.pdbx_seq_one_letter_code
_entity_poly.pdbx_strand_id
1 'polypeptide(L)' 'MEFGKVKWFNNDKGYGFIELDQQDDDIFVHFTGIAGEGFKRLEEGQRVQFDIAEGVRGPQATNVMVLAES' A
#
# COMPACT_ATOMS: atom_id res chain seq x y z
N MET A 1 2.75 -8.45 -9.52
CA MET A 1 3.46 -7.41 -8.74
C MET A 1 3.17 -6.05 -9.35
N GLU A 2 2.66 -5.14 -8.53
CA GLU A 2 2.23 -3.84 -9.00
C GLU A 2 3.07 -2.75 -8.36
N PHE A 3 3.10 -1.60 -8.99
CA PHE A 3 3.79 -0.43 -8.46
C PHE A 3 2.79 0.70 -8.29
N GLY A 4 2.98 1.49 -7.26
CA GLY A 4 2.09 2.61 -7.01
C GLY A 4 2.71 3.58 -6.02
N LYS A 5 1.87 4.52 -5.59
CA LYS A 5 2.25 5.55 -4.66
C LYS A 5 1.20 5.62 -3.55
N VAL A 6 1.65 5.77 -2.31
CA VAL A 6 0.72 5.90 -1.20
C VAL A 6 -0.05 7.20 -1.36
N LYS A 7 -1.36 7.09 -1.49
CA LYS A 7 -2.24 8.25 -1.59
C LYS A 7 -2.42 8.90 -0.23
N TRP A 8 -2.74 8.08 0.76
CA TRP A 8 -2.75 8.48 2.16
C TRP A 8 -2.78 7.22 3.01
N PHE A 9 -2.37 7.36 4.25
CA PHE A 9 -2.38 6.24 5.18
C PHE A 9 -2.57 6.76 6.60
N ASN A 10 -3.52 6.17 7.32
CA ASN A 10 -3.77 6.52 8.72
C ASN A 10 -3.02 5.51 9.60
N ASN A 11 -1.90 5.95 10.16
CA ASN A 11 -1.06 5.06 10.97
C ASN A 11 -1.72 4.69 12.31
N ASP A 12 -2.64 5.51 12.78
CA ASP A 12 -3.37 5.20 14.02
C ASP A 12 -4.36 4.07 13.82
N LYS A 13 -5.07 4.10 12.70
CA LYS A 13 -6.07 3.08 12.38
C LYS A 13 -5.50 1.93 11.58
N GLY A 14 -4.34 2.12 10.95
CA GLY A 14 -3.64 1.07 10.26
C GLY A 14 -4.17 0.75 8.88
N TYR A 15 -4.72 1.73 8.15
CA TYR A 15 -5.19 1.50 6.80
C TYR A 15 -5.06 2.76 5.96
N GLY A 16 -5.14 2.57 4.65
CA GLY A 16 -5.07 3.67 3.71
C GLY A 16 -5.29 3.19 2.29
N PHE A 17 -4.83 3.99 1.33
CA PHE A 17 -4.99 3.67 -0.08
C PHE A 17 -3.69 3.93 -0.83
N ILE A 18 -3.46 3.08 -1.84
CA ILE A 18 -2.34 3.21 -2.76
C ILE A 18 -2.92 3.49 -4.14
N GLU A 19 -2.38 4.50 -4.81
CA GLU A 19 -2.76 4.84 -6.17
C GLU A 19 -1.87 4.07 -7.13
N LEU A 20 -2.50 3.34 -8.07
CA LEU A 20 -1.76 2.60 -9.09
C LEU A 20 -1.12 3.56 -10.10
N ASP A 21 0.11 3.23 -10.53
CA ASP A 21 0.83 4.07 -11.47
C ASP A 21 0.13 4.19 -12.83
N GLN A 22 -0.47 3.11 -13.29
CA GLN A 22 -1.02 3.04 -14.64
C GLN A 22 -2.52 3.21 -14.72
N GLN A 23 -3.18 3.35 -13.60
CA GLN A 23 -4.64 3.45 -13.55
C GLN A 23 -5.04 4.44 -12.48
N ASP A 24 -6.20 5.05 -12.64
CA ASP A 24 -6.75 5.95 -11.65
C ASP A 24 -7.51 5.20 -10.54
N ASP A 25 -7.09 4.00 -10.24
CA ASP A 25 -7.73 3.20 -9.21
C ASP A 25 -6.95 3.28 -7.91
N ASP A 26 -7.68 3.40 -6.82
CA ASP A 26 -7.10 3.34 -5.48
C ASP A 26 -7.27 1.93 -4.95
N ILE A 27 -6.19 1.38 -4.38
CA ILE A 27 -6.18 0.04 -3.82
C ILE A 27 -6.09 0.15 -2.31
N PHE A 28 -7.04 -0.48 -1.63
CA PHE A 28 -7.04 -0.50 -0.17
C PHE A 28 -5.80 -1.23 0.37
N VAL A 29 -5.20 -0.68 1.41
CA VAL A 29 -4.07 -1.31 2.08
C VAL A 29 -4.31 -1.26 3.59
N HIS A 30 -4.02 -2.37 4.27
CA HIS A 30 -4.09 -2.48 5.71
C HIS A 30 -2.69 -2.78 6.24
N PHE A 31 -2.39 -2.37 7.49
CA PHE A 31 -1.04 -2.55 8.01
C PHE A 31 -0.60 -4.02 8.00
N THR A 32 -1.54 -4.96 8.10
CA THR A 32 -1.22 -6.38 8.02
C THR A 32 -0.73 -6.81 6.64
N GLY A 33 -0.99 -5.98 5.61
CA GLY A 33 -0.51 -6.23 4.26
C GLY A 33 0.86 -5.64 3.97
N ILE A 34 1.45 -4.94 4.92
CA ILE A 34 2.77 -4.35 4.73
C ILE A 34 3.83 -5.38 5.07
N ALA A 35 4.74 -5.64 4.13
CA ALA A 35 5.80 -6.61 4.32
C ALA A 35 6.93 -6.00 5.16
N GLY A 36 7.70 -6.88 5.79
CA GLY A 36 8.85 -6.47 6.57
C GLY A 36 8.61 -6.58 8.06
N GLU A 37 9.65 -6.28 8.82
CA GLU A 37 9.61 -6.34 10.27
C GLU A 37 9.70 -4.94 10.85
N GLY A 38 9.26 -4.79 12.08
CA GLY A 38 9.30 -3.53 12.78
C GLY A 38 8.09 -2.67 12.49
N PHE A 39 8.31 -1.38 12.36
CA PHE A 39 7.22 -0.44 12.15
C PHE A 39 6.56 -0.63 10.80
N LYS A 40 5.29 -0.96 10.83
CA LYS A 40 4.49 -1.11 9.62
C LYS A 40 3.68 0.16 9.41
N ARG A 41 4.31 1.13 8.78
CA ARG A 41 3.68 2.42 8.53
C ARG A 41 3.99 2.89 7.12
N LEU A 42 3.09 3.66 6.57
CA LEU A 42 3.29 4.27 5.25
C LEU A 42 3.11 5.77 5.38
N GLU A 43 3.74 6.50 4.47
CA GLU A 43 3.61 7.94 4.40
C GLU A 43 3.10 8.34 3.03
N GLU A 44 2.33 9.41 2.99
CA GLU A 44 1.79 9.93 1.75
C GLU A 44 2.91 10.22 0.76
N GLY A 45 2.73 9.75 -0.47
CA GLY A 45 3.68 10.01 -1.53
C GLY A 45 4.79 8.99 -1.67
N GLN A 46 4.89 8.02 -0.75
CA GLN A 46 5.93 6.99 -0.87
C GLN A 46 5.65 6.06 -2.04
N ARG A 47 6.72 5.69 -2.74
CA ARG A 47 6.64 4.68 -3.80
C ARG A 47 6.64 3.31 -3.17
N VAL A 48 5.74 2.46 -3.62
CA VAL A 48 5.61 1.11 -3.08
C VAL A 48 5.45 0.08 -4.19
N GLN A 49 5.80 -1.14 -3.86
CA GLN A 49 5.60 -2.32 -4.69
C GLN A 49 4.71 -3.26 -3.90
N PHE A 50 3.74 -3.87 -4.56
CA PHE A 50 2.78 -4.70 -3.85
C PHE A 50 2.10 -5.69 -4.78
N ASP A 51 1.41 -6.66 -4.18
CA ASP A 51 0.56 -7.58 -4.91
C ASP A 51 -0.90 -7.21 -4.63
N ILE A 52 -1.79 -7.57 -5.55
CA ILE A 52 -3.22 -7.34 -5.37
C ILE A 52 -3.88 -8.68 -5.07
N ALA A 53 -4.65 -8.72 -4.01
CA ALA A 53 -5.43 -9.89 -3.63
C ALA A 53 -6.87 -9.47 -3.39
N GLU A 54 -7.80 -10.42 -3.58
CA GLU A 54 -9.20 -10.17 -3.28
C GLU A 54 -9.42 -10.17 -1.78
N GLY A 55 -9.98 -9.09 -1.29
CA GLY A 55 -10.33 -8.95 0.12
C GLY A 55 -11.83 -8.76 0.29
N VAL A 56 -12.23 -8.60 1.54
CA VAL A 56 -13.64 -8.40 1.88
C VAL A 56 -14.19 -7.13 1.23
N ARG A 57 -13.36 -6.14 1.08
CA ARG A 57 -13.75 -4.84 0.50
C ARG A 57 -13.42 -4.72 -0.98
N GLY A 58 -13.04 -5.82 -1.63
CA GLY A 58 -12.59 -5.82 -3.01
C GLY A 58 -11.08 -5.93 -3.10
N PRO A 59 -10.44 -5.44 -4.19
CA PRO A 59 -9.00 -5.54 -4.34
C PRO A 59 -8.26 -4.89 -3.19
N GLN A 60 -7.23 -5.56 -2.71
CA GLN A 60 -6.48 -5.14 -1.54
C GLN A 60 -4.99 -5.37 -1.78
N ALA A 61 -4.16 -4.42 -1.36
CA ALA A 61 -2.71 -4.55 -1.50
C ALA A 61 -2.15 -5.47 -0.42
N THR A 62 -1.26 -6.37 -0.84
CA THR A 62 -0.56 -7.29 0.06
C THR A 62 0.92 -7.27 -0.28
N ASN A 63 1.74 -7.74 0.63
CA ASN A 63 3.20 -7.73 0.45
C ASN A 63 3.73 -6.35 0.06
N VAL A 64 3.16 -5.32 0.67
CA VAL A 64 3.54 -3.95 0.34
C VAL A 64 4.94 -3.67 0.85
N MET A 65 5.79 -3.22 -0.06
CA MET A 65 7.18 -2.87 0.27
C MET A 65 7.46 -1.45 -0.19
N VAL A 66 8.01 -0.65 0.69
CA VAL A 66 8.41 0.71 0.33
C VAL A 66 9.69 0.63 -0.49
N LEU A 67 9.68 1.28 -1.65
CA LEU A 67 10.85 1.32 -2.52
C LEU A 67 11.74 2.47 -2.10
N ALA A 68 13.05 2.18 -2.02
CA ALA A 68 14.00 3.21 -1.71
C ALA A 68 14.06 4.22 -2.84
N GLU A 69 14.03 5.49 -2.50
CA GLU A 69 14.24 6.54 -3.49
C GLU A 69 15.72 6.93 -3.45
N SER A 70 16.28 7.00 -4.62
CA SER A 70 17.67 7.40 -4.74
C SER A 70 17.77 8.85 -5.18
#